data_5b93bfdcc86eea265adf896199240c66
#
_entry.id   5b93bfdcc86eea265adf896199240c66
#
_cell.length_a   1.000
_cell.length_b   1.000
_cell.length_c   1.000
_cell.angle_alpha   90.00
_cell.angle_beta   90.00
_cell.angle_gamma   90.00
#
_symmetry.space_group_name_H-M   'P 1'
#
loop_
_entity.id
_entity.type
_entity.pdbx_description
1 polymer ?
#
loop_
_entity_poly.entity_id
_entity_poly.type
_entity_poly.pdbx_seq_one_letter_code
_entity_poly.pdbx_strand_id
1 'polypeptide(L)'
;VEQAMAEGVSEVWLSSEDTGAYGIDLGTDVAALFRAITAVLPTDGSVMLRLGMTNPPYILAHLDAVAEAMRHPSVYAWMHIPVQSGSNAVLEGMKREYTVEEFKRVCDTLLAAVPGMVIATDIICGFPGETDEQWQETMSLIEEYKFPEVHISQFYPRPGTPAAKMKRVPTQIVKARSRELTALFESYMPHEHLVGKTERVWVSDIARDGISLVAHTKNYTQILLPGGEDQSASLMGRSAMVEIYEAARWSCKARVLEVLEVDPTVARVKLNVISSEEEAKAIREKLTKGKRVRMKKTEANGCSTCGSDTPCSSAETTALYARYFTIEAALVAGVCVGAVGLAYATLSRSRY
;
A
#
# COMPACT_ATOMS: atom_id res chain seq x y z
N VAL A 1 -16.71 -6.91 7.11
CA VAL A 1 -16.74 -7.37 5.69
C VAL A 1 -18.18 -7.48 5.23
N GLU A 2 -19.05 -8.27 5.88
CA GLU A 2 -20.47 -8.46 5.50
C GLU A 2 -21.22 -7.14 5.35
N GLN A 3 -21.07 -6.21 6.30
CA GLN A 3 -21.67 -4.89 6.22
C GLN A 3 -21.17 -4.11 5.00
N ALA A 4 -19.86 -4.09 4.73
CA ALA A 4 -19.30 -3.40 3.58
C ALA A 4 -19.83 -3.97 2.25
N MET A 5 -19.97 -5.31 2.17
CA MET A 5 -20.59 -5.96 1.01
C MET A 5 -22.06 -5.59 0.85
N ALA A 6 -22.83 -5.56 1.95
CA ALA A 6 -24.23 -5.14 1.92
C ALA A 6 -24.40 -3.67 1.51
N GLU A 7 -23.41 -2.82 1.77
CA GLU A 7 -23.34 -1.43 1.30
C GLU A 7 -22.89 -1.30 -0.16
N GLY A 8 -22.56 -2.41 -0.84
CA GLY A 8 -22.16 -2.46 -2.25
C GLY A 8 -20.71 -2.10 -2.52
N VAL A 9 -19.83 -2.24 -1.52
CA VAL A 9 -18.39 -2.02 -1.67
C VAL A 9 -17.79 -3.15 -2.51
N SER A 10 -17.06 -2.81 -3.56
CA SER A 10 -16.42 -3.76 -4.47
C SER A 10 -14.98 -4.12 -4.07
N GLU A 11 -14.32 -3.33 -3.24
CA GLU A 11 -12.98 -3.60 -2.73
C GLU A 11 -12.88 -3.28 -1.24
N VAL A 12 -12.42 -4.24 -0.45
CA VAL A 12 -12.24 -4.13 1.00
C VAL A 12 -10.75 -4.22 1.34
N TRP A 13 -10.25 -3.27 2.11
CA TRP A 13 -8.89 -3.31 2.63
C TRP A 13 -8.90 -3.66 4.11
N LEU A 14 -8.33 -4.82 4.45
CA LEU A 14 -8.06 -5.20 5.82
C LEU A 14 -6.69 -4.65 6.20
N SER A 15 -6.67 -3.52 6.91
CA SER A 15 -5.44 -2.79 7.22
C SER A 15 -5.25 -2.65 8.73
N SER A 16 -4.02 -2.87 9.18
CA SER A 16 -3.57 -2.65 10.56
C SER A 16 -2.06 -2.38 10.58
N GLU A 17 -1.49 -2.08 11.74
CA GLU A 17 -0.03 -1.98 11.91
C GLU A 17 0.66 -3.34 11.67
N ASP A 18 0.01 -4.44 12.03
CA ASP A 18 0.41 -5.82 11.72
C ASP A 18 -0.81 -6.74 11.70
N THR A 19 -1.22 -7.16 10.52
CA THR A 19 -2.40 -8.02 10.36
C THR A 19 -2.17 -9.41 10.96
N GLY A 20 -0.94 -9.93 10.93
CA GLY A 20 -0.57 -11.22 11.48
C GLY A 20 -0.69 -11.31 13.00
N ALA A 21 -0.60 -10.17 13.69
CA ALA A 21 -0.70 -10.10 15.15
C ALA A 21 -2.15 -10.15 15.66
N TYR A 22 -3.14 -10.26 14.76
CA TYR A 22 -4.55 -10.31 15.15
C TYR A 22 -4.84 -11.46 16.13
N GLY A 23 -5.57 -11.13 17.18
CA GLY A 23 -6.18 -12.11 18.09
C GLY A 23 -5.28 -12.59 19.21
N ILE A 24 -4.00 -12.20 19.27
CA ILE A 24 -3.07 -12.61 20.32
C ILE A 24 -3.61 -12.23 21.71
N ASP A 25 -4.18 -11.06 21.84
CA ASP A 25 -4.82 -10.56 23.08
C ASP A 25 -6.22 -11.14 23.34
N LEU A 26 -6.84 -11.76 22.34
CA LEU A 26 -8.19 -12.31 22.40
C LEU A 26 -8.22 -13.84 22.53
N GLY A 27 -7.05 -14.49 22.54
CA GLY A 27 -6.97 -15.96 22.56
C GLY A 27 -7.39 -16.62 21.26
N THR A 28 -7.28 -15.91 20.14
CA THR A 28 -7.49 -16.38 18.78
C THR A 28 -6.28 -16.03 17.90
N ASP A 29 -6.36 -16.21 16.60
CA ASP A 29 -5.25 -15.99 15.68
C ASP A 29 -5.70 -15.45 14.31
N VAL A 30 -4.72 -15.05 13.50
CA VAL A 30 -4.93 -14.54 12.16
C VAL A 30 -5.53 -15.60 11.22
N ALA A 31 -5.25 -16.89 11.45
CA ALA A 31 -5.82 -17.97 10.64
C ALA A 31 -7.33 -18.11 10.85
N ALA A 32 -7.79 -17.96 12.10
CA ALA A 32 -9.23 -17.93 12.41
C ALA A 32 -9.90 -16.71 11.75
N LEU A 33 -9.26 -15.54 11.79
CA LEU A 33 -9.75 -14.33 11.11
C LEU A 33 -9.90 -14.55 9.60
N PHE A 34 -8.86 -15.07 8.94
CA PHE A 34 -8.89 -15.27 7.50
C PHE A 34 -9.94 -16.29 7.08
N ARG A 35 -10.07 -17.41 7.81
CA ARG A 35 -11.15 -18.39 7.56
C ARG A 35 -12.53 -17.77 7.70
N ALA A 36 -12.76 -16.97 8.75
CA ALA A 36 -14.05 -16.30 8.95
C ALA A 36 -14.36 -15.30 7.83
N ILE A 37 -13.36 -14.55 7.35
CA ILE A 37 -13.55 -13.59 6.25
C ILE A 37 -13.78 -14.31 4.92
N THR A 38 -12.96 -15.30 4.57
CA THR A 38 -13.10 -16.02 3.30
C THR A 38 -14.41 -16.82 3.23
N ALA A 39 -14.95 -17.26 4.36
CA ALA A 39 -16.24 -17.95 4.39
C ALA A 39 -17.44 -17.08 4.00
N VAL A 40 -17.31 -15.75 4.10
CA VAL A 40 -18.40 -14.81 3.75
C VAL A 40 -18.13 -14.08 2.42
N LEU A 41 -16.92 -14.18 1.87
CA LEU A 41 -16.59 -13.55 0.59
C LEU A 41 -17.21 -14.33 -0.58
N PRO A 42 -17.78 -13.64 -1.59
CA PRO A 42 -18.26 -14.27 -2.80
C PRO A 42 -17.10 -14.89 -3.58
N THR A 43 -17.36 -15.93 -4.36
CA THR A 43 -16.36 -16.64 -5.17
C THR A 43 -16.31 -16.15 -6.62
N ASP A 44 -17.22 -15.28 -7.01
CA ASP A 44 -17.35 -14.73 -8.37
C ASP A 44 -16.40 -13.55 -8.66
N GLY A 45 -15.73 -13.04 -7.61
CA GLY A 45 -14.88 -11.86 -7.69
C GLY A 45 -15.66 -10.55 -7.83
N SER A 46 -16.92 -10.50 -7.42
CA SER A 46 -17.70 -9.25 -7.35
C SER A 46 -17.17 -8.30 -6.27
N VAL A 47 -16.55 -8.84 -5.23
CA VAL A 47 -15.87 -8.10 -4.17
C VAL A 47 -14.46 -8.62 -4.02
N MET A 48 -13.49 -7.75 -3.90
CA MET A 48 -12.09 -8.11 -3.67
C MET A 48 -11.60 -7.69 -2.28
N LEU A 49 -10.86 -8.57 -1.63
CA LEU A 49 -10.20 -8.30 -0.36
C LEU A 49 -8.69 -8.13 -0.59
N ARG A 50 -8.14 -7.03 -0.08
CA ARG A 50 -6.70 -6.81 0.04
C ARG A 50 -6.28 -6.99 1.50
N LEU A 51 -5.37 -7.94 1.73
CA LEU A 51 -4.78 -8.13 3.05
C LEU A 51 -3.69 -7.09 3.29
N GLY A 52 -3.63 -6.59 4.51
CA GLY A 52 -2.66 -5.58 4.92
C GLY A 52 -1.25 -6.14 5.16
N MET A 53 -0.38 -5.28 5.66
CA MET A 53 1.00 -5.60 6.01
C MET A 53 1.04 -6.58 7.18
N THR A 54 2.03 -7.49 7.15
CA THR A 54 2.37 -8.36 8.27
C THR A 54 3.88 -8.57 8.36
N ASN A 55 4.38 -8.72 9.59
CA ASN A 55 5.77 -9.12 9.81
C ASN A 55 5.89 -10.66 9.88
N PRO A 56 7.03 -11.24 9.49
CA PRO A 56 7.24 -12.68 9.43
C PRO A 56 6.87 -13.44 10.71
N PRO A 57 7.22 -13.00 11.94
CA PRO A 57 6.98 -13.78 13.16
C PRO A 57 5.53 -14.15 13.36
N TYR A 58 4.62 -13.27 13.00
CA TYR A 58 3.20 -13.43 13.28
C TYR A 58 2.47 -14.37 12.31
N ILE A 59 3.05 -14.65 11.14
CA ILE A 59 2.45 -15.54 10.16
C ILE A 59 3.20 -16.86 9.96
N LEU A 60 4.41 -17.01 10.50
CA LEU A 60 5.22 -18.23 10.36
C LEU A 60 4.50 -19.51 10.80
N ALA A 61 3.71 -19.42 11.87
CA ALA A 61 2.92 -20.55 12.38
C ALA A 61 1.62 -20.79 11.57
N HIS A 62 1.24 -19.86 10.68
CA HIS A 62 -0.05 -19.84 10.01
C HIS A 62 0.06 -19.82 8.49
N LEU A 63 1.22 -20.14 7.91
CA LEU A 63 1.49 -20.00 6.46
C LEU A 63 0.49 -20.74 5.59
N ASP A 64 0.07 -21.95 5.98
CA ASP A 64 -0.92 -22.73 5.23
C ASP A 64 -2.28 -22.02 5.17
N ALA A 65 -2.73 -21.47 6.30
CA ALA A 65 -3.99 -20.73 6.37
C ALA A 65 -3.91 -19.41 5.62
N VAL A 66 -2.77 -18.72 5.65
CA VAL A 66 -2.52 -17.51 4.86
C VAL A 66 -2.57 -17.84 3.37
N ALA A 67 -1.87 -18.90 2.94
CA ALA A 67 -1.87 -19.35 1.55
C ALA A 67 -3.26 -19.79 1.09
N GLU A 68 -4.02 -20.48 1.94
CA GLU A 68 -5.41 -20.86 1.66
C GLU A 68 -6.28 -19.62 1.42
N ALA A 69 -6.21 -18.63 2.31
CA ALA A 69 -6.96 -17.39 2.16
C ALA A 69 -6.59 -16.65 0.87
N MET A 70 -5.31 -16.59 0.51
CA MET A 70 -4.85 -15.89 -0.70
C MET A 70 -5.19 -16.61 -2.01
N ARG A 71 -5.45 -17.93 -1.96
CA ARG A 71 -5.99 -18.68 -3.10
C ARG A 71 -7.48 -18.42 -3.33
N HIS A 72 -8.19 -17.85 -2.34
CA HIS A 72 -9.60 -17.54 -2.52
C HIS A 72 -9.80 -16.57 -3.71
N PRO A 73 -10.79 -16.81 -4.61
CA PRO A 73 -10.99 -15.99 -5.82
C PRO A 73 -11.12 -14.50 -5.55
N SER A 74 -11.73 -14.13 -4.44
CA SER A 74 -11.99 -12.75 -4.02
C SER A 74 -10.93 -12.17 -3.06
N VAL A 75 -9.75 -12.77 -2.94
CA VAL A 75 -8.62 -12.22 -2.18
C VAL A 75 -7.47 -11.95 -3.13
N TYR A 76 -6.90 -10.76 -3.11
CA TYR A 76 -5.72 -10.48 -3.94
C TYR A 76 -4.53 -11.37 -3.54
N ALA A 77 -3.86 -11.95 -4.52
CA ALA A 77 -2.64 -12.73 -4.33
C ALA A 77 -1.42 -11.79 -4.18
N TRP A 78 -1.48 -10.92 -3.20
CA TRP A 78 -0.50 -9.88 -2.91
C TRP A 78 -0.40 -9.67 -1.40
N MET A 79 0.81 -9.52 -0.88
CA MET A 79 1.04 -9.21 0.52
C MET A 79 2.27 -8.35 0.72
N HIS A 80 2.18 -7.41 1.64
CA HIS A 80 3.31 -6.59 2.07
C HIS A 80 3.97 -7.23 3.30
N ILE A 81 5.21 -7.70 3.12
CA ILE A 81 6.01 -8.38 4.14
C ILE A 81 7.36 -7.66 4.23
N PRO A 82 7.52 -6.70 5.14
CA PRO A 82 8.75 -5.94 5.29
C PRO A 82 9.90 -6.80 5.80
N VAL A 83 11.02 -6.90 5.06
CA VAL A 83 12.23 -7.56 5.56
C VAL A 83 13.17 -6.59 6.27
N GLN A 84 13.20 -5.34 5.87
CA GLN A 84 14.00 -4.23 6.38
C GLN A 84 15.51 -4.33 6.07
N SER A 85 16.12 -5.50 6.15
CA SER A 85 17.53 -5.79 5.81
C SER A 85 17.69 -7.26 5.46
N GLY A 86 18.65 -7.58 4.60
CA GLY A 86 19.08 -8.95 4.29
C GLY A 86 20.14 -9.50 5.26
N SER A 87 20.47 -8.78 6.33
CA SER A 87 21.47 -9.19 7.31
C SER A 87 20.86 -9.44 8.68
N ASN A 88 21.07 -10.66 9.22
CA ASN A 88 20.58 -11.03 10.56
C ASN A 88 21.16 -10.11 11.66
N ALA A 89 22.42 -9.71 11.54
CA ALA A 89 23.04 -8.80 12.52
C ALA A 89 22.38 -7.40 12.50
N VAL A 90 21.96 -6.92 11.33
CA VAL A 90 21.23 -5.65 11.20
C VAL A 90 19.81 -5.80 11.74
N LEU A 91 19.12 -6.92 11.45
CA LEU A 91 17.79 -7.20 11.98
C LEU A 91 17.79 -7.27 13.51
N GLU A 92 18.78 -7.92 14.12
CA GLU A 92 18.98 -7.95 15.57
C GLU A 92 19.21 -6.52 16.12
N GLY A 93 20.06 -5.73 15.46
CA GLY A 93 20.29 -4.33 15.81
C GLY A 93 19.03 -3.48 15.73
N MET A 94 18.12 -3.77 14.79
CA MET A 94 16.79 -3.18 14.67
C MET A 94 15.79 -3.71 15.68
N LYS A 95 16.17 -4.75 16.44
CA LYS A 95 15.28 -5.49 17.35
C LYS A 95 14.09 -6.11 16.60
N ARG A 96 14.36 -6.69 15.43
CA ARG A 96 13.39 -7.51 14.72
C ARG A 96 13.40 -8.92 15.31
N GLU A 97 12.23 -9.49 15.49
CA GLU A 97 12.02 -10.81 16.12
C GLU A 97 11.99 -11.93 15.07
N TYR A 98 12.74 -11.78 13.99
CA TYR A 98 12.87 -12.76 12.90
C TYR A 98 14.22 -12.66 12.22
N THR A 99 14.58 -13.75 11.55
CA THR A 99 15.79 -13.87 10.74
C THR A 99 15.47 -13.76 9.25
N VAL A 100 16.51 -13.57 8.43
CA VAL A 100 16.41 -13.57 6.97
C VAL A 100 15.91 -14.92 6.46
N GLU A 101 16.33 -16.02 7.08
CA GLU A 101 15.90 -17.39 6.74
C GLU A 101 14.41 -17.60 7.01
N GLU A 102 13.89 -17.05 8.10
CA GLU A 102 12.46 -17.08 8.42
C GLU A 102 11.66 -16.23 7.43
N PHE A 103 12.15 -15.05 7.06
CA PHE A 103 11.56 -14.25 5.99
C PHE A 103 11.54 -15.02 4.65
N LYS A 104 12.68 -15.63 4.26
CA LYS A 104 12.77 -16.46 3.05
C LYS A 104 11.76 -17.61 3.10
N ARG A 105 11.65 -18.31 4.23
CA ARG A 105 10.66 -19.39 4.41
C ARG A 105 9.24 -18.90 4.17
N VAL A 106 8.88 -17.71 4.67
CA VAL A 106 7.57 -17.10 4.39
C VAL A 106 7.40 -16.87 2.91
N CYS A 107 8.37 -16.21 2.26
CA CYS A 107 8.32 -15.91 0.83
C CYS A 107 8.20 -17.19 -0.02
N ASP A 108 9.08 -18.16 0.21
CA ASP A 108 9.12 -19.41 -0.55
C ASP A 108 7.81 -20.21 -0.43
N THR A 109 7.27 -20.28 0.79
CA THR A 109 5.99 -20.96 1.04
C THR A 109 4.84 -20.29 0.29
N LEU A 110 4.72 -18.97 0.37
CA LEU A 110 3.63 -18.24 -0.27
C LEU A 110 3.77 -18.24 -1.80
N LEU A 111 4.99 -18.03 -2.33
CA LEU A 111 5.27 -18.07 -3.76
C LEU A 111 4.99 -19.45 -4.37
N ALA A 112 5.28 -20.52 -3.64
CA ALA A 112 4.99 -21.89 -4.08
C ALA A 112 3.51 -22.28 -3.99
N ALA A 113 2.82 -21.81 -2.93
CA ALA A 113 1.46 -22.23 -2.61
C ALA A 113 0.37 -21.39 -3.29
N VAL A 114 0.66 -20.14 -3.69
CA VAL A 114 -0.33 -19.19 -4.24
C VAL A 114 0.05 -18.81 -5.65
N PRO A 115 -0.73 -19.24 -6.66
CA PRO A 115 -0.46 -18.91 -8.07
C PRO A 115 -0.39 -17.38 -8.29
N GLY A 116 0.68 -16.92 -8.91
CA GLY A 116 0.88 -15.50 -9.24
C GLY A 116 1.10 -14.61 -8.02
N MET A 117 1.49 -15.16 -6.86
CA MET A 117 1.77 -14.39 -5.66
C MET A 117 2.75 -13.25 -5.89
N VAL A 118 2.41 -12.07 -5.44
CA VAL A 118 3.29 -10.90 -5.41
C VAL A 118 3.58 -10.54 -3.95
N ILE A 119 4.86 -10.38 -3.64
CA ILE A 119 5.32 -9.91 -2.33
C ILE A 119 5.93 -8.52 -2.50
N ALA A 120 5.39 -7.56 -1.75
CA ALA A 120 5.98 -6.25 -1.56
C ALA A 120 6.83 -6.27 -0.29
N THR A 121 7.98 -5.60 -0.30
CA THR A 121 8.88 -5.54 0.86
C THR A 121 9.48 -4.16 1.07
N ASP A 122 10.01 -3.92 2.27
CA ASP A 122 10.70 -2.68 2.63
C ASP A 122 12.16 -2.94 2.92
N ILE A 123 13.02 -1.99 2.53
CA ILE A 123 14.44 -1.96 2.90
C ILE A 123 14.77 -0.60 3.52
N ILE A 124 15.50 -0.64 4.63
CA ILE A 124 16.07 0.53 5.29
C ILE A 124 17.57 0.56 5.03
N CYS A 125 18.03 1.48 4.19
CA CYS A 125 19.43 1.69 3.88
C CYS A 125 20.13 2.48 4.99
N GLY A 126 21.26 1.98 5.49
CA GLY A 126 22.13 2.71 6.40
C GLY A 126 21.61 2.75 7.84
N PHE A 127 21.08 1.64 8.35
CA PHE A 127 20.84 1.48 9.78
C PHE A 127 22.14 1.70 10.55
N PRO A 128 22.14 2.34 11.74
CA PRO A 128 23.33 2.58 12.53
C PRO A 128 24.15 1.32 12.79
N GLY A 129 25.42 1.33 12.40
CA GLY A 129 26.34 0.21 12.52
C GLY A 129 26.35 -0.77 11.36
N GLU A 130 25.49 -0.62 10.35
CA GLU A 130 25.46 -1.46 9.14
C GLU A 130 26.80 -1.37 8.39
N THR A 131 27.48 -2.51 8.20
CA THR A 131 28.74 -2.62 7.43
C THR A 131 28.47 -2.75 5.92
N ASP A 132 29.54 -2.72 5.10
CA ASP A 132 29.41 -2.91 3.67
C ASP A 132 29.10 -4.38 3.32
N GLU A 133 29.64 -5.35 4.08
CA GLU A 133 29.32 -6.77 3.94
C GLU A 133 27.84 -7.03 4.20
N GLN A 134 27.29 -6.48 5.30
CA GLN A 134 25.89 -6.60 5.66
C GLN A 134 24.97 -5.93 4.62
N TRP A 135 25.44 -4.84 4.02
CA TRP A 135 24.74 -4.22 2.90
C TRP A 135 24.71 -5.13 1.67
N GLN A 136 25.81 -5.83 1.36
CA GLN A 136 25.84 -6.78 0.25
C GLN A 136 24.93 -8.00 0.50
N GLU A 137 24.74 -8.45 1.75
CA GLU A 137 23.73 -9.46 2.10
C GLU A 137 22.32 -8.97 1.70
N THR A 138 22.00 -7.69 1.96
CA THR A 138 20.72 -7.09 1.54
C THR A 138 20.58 -7.02 0.02
N MET A 139 21.63 -6.61 -0.69
CA MET A 139 21.64 -6.56 -2.15
C MET A 139 21.41 -7.96 -2.75
N SER A 140 22.09 -8.98 -2.21
CA SER A 140 21.96 -10.37 -2.65
C SER A 140 20.55 -10.90 -2.47
N LEU A 141 19.88 -10.57 -1.37
CA LEU A 141 18.48 -10.94 -1.12
C LEU A 141 17.54 -10.36 -2.17
N ILE A 142 17.71 -9.08 -2.52
CA ILE A 142 16.86 -8.43 -3.54
C ILE A 142 17.15 -8.98 -4.94
N GLU A 143 18.41 -9.28 -5.24
CA GLU A 143 18.80 -9.89 -6.52
C GLU A 143 18.25 -11.32 -6.67
N GLU A 144 18.19 -12.10 -5.59
CA GLU A 144 17.67 -13.46 -5.56
C GLU A 144 16.16 -13.49 -5.86
N TYR A 145 15.39 -12.67 -5.13
CA TYR A 145 13.92 -12.69 -5.22
C TYR A 145 13.35 -11.79 -6.32
N LYS A 146 14.03 -10.72 -6.70
CA LYS A 146 13.56 -9.72 -7.67
C LYS A 146 12.12 -9.28 -7.39
N PHE A 147 11.86 -8.90 -6.14
CA PHE A 147 10.53 -8.50 -5.71
C PHE A 147 9.93 -7.45 -6.65
N PRO A 148 8.67 -7.62 -7.09
CA PRO A 148 8.00 -6.65 -7.95
C PRO A 148 7.88 -5.26 -7.31
N GLU A 149 7.75 -5.21 -5.98
CA GLU A 149 7.62 -3.98 -5.20
C GLU A 149 8.65 -3.96 -4.06
N VAL A 150 9.53 -2.95 -4.07
CA VAL A 150 10.50 -2.70 -2.99
C VAL A 150 10.40 -1.23 -2.58
N HIS A 151 10.02 -1.00 -1.33
CA HIS A 151 10.00 0.33 -0.74
C HIS A 151 11.36 0.65 -0.14
N ILE A 152 12.13 1.46 -0.84
CA ILE A 152 13.50 1.82 -0.47
C ILE A 152 13.48 3.08 0.38
N SER A 153 13.89 2.96 1.64
CA SER A 153 13.99 4.06 2.59
C SER A 153 15.41 4.23 3.11
N GLN A 154 15.84 5.47 3.32
CA GLN A 154 17.04 5.74 4.09
C GLN A 154 16.70 5.75 5.58
N PHE A 155 17.61 5.27 6.43
CA PHE A 155 17.39 5.30 7.88
C PHE A 155 17.09 6.72 8.36
N TYR A 156 15.97 6.87 9.05
CA TYR A 156 15.58 8.11 9.70
C TYR A 156 15.49 7.90 11.22
N PRO A 157 16.28 8.64 12.02
CA PRO A 157 16.27 8.51 13.47
C PRO A 157 14.97 9.08 14.05
N ARG A 158 14.12 8.21 14.56
CA ARG A 158 12.87 8.63 15.23
C ARG A 158 13.19 9.11 16.66
N PRO A 159 12.81 10.32 17.05
CA PRO A 159 13.02 10.82 18.41
C PRO A 159 12.50 9.85 19.47
N GLY A 160 13.24 9.69 20.57
CA GLY A 160 12.87 8.78 21.66
C GLY A 160 13.30 7.33 21.49
N THR A 161 13.72 6.90 20.29
CA THR A 161 14.17 5.52 20.06
C THR A 161 15.64 5.32 20.42
N PRO A 162 16.05 4.10 20.83
CA PRO A 162 17.47 3.77 21.02
C PRO A 162 18.31 4.02 19.77
N ALA A 163 17.81 3.66 18.59
CA ALA A 163 18.48 3.83 17.32
C ALA A 163 18.81 5.30 16.99
N ALA A 164 18.01 6.26 17.48
CA ALA A 164 18.29 7.69 17.30
C ALA A 164 19.57 8.16 18.01
N LYS A 165 20.02 7.42 19.04
CA LYS A 165 21.23 7.72 19.83
C LYS A 165 22.47 6.98 19.32
N MET A 166 22.31 6.03 18.39
CA MET A 166 23.41 5.25 17.84
C MET A 166 24.24 6.08 16.85
N LYS A 167 25.51 5.69 16.68
CA LYS A 167 26.41 6.31 15.68
C LYS A 167 25.90 6.02 14.27
N ARG A 168 25.51 7.06 13.56
CA ARG A 168 24.96 6.96 12.20
C ARG A 168 26.01 6.55 11.17
N VAL A 169 25.57 5.82 10.17
CA VAL A 169 26.34 5.64 8.94
C VAL A 169 26.44 7.01 8.23
N PRO A 170 27.62 7.37 7.68
CA PRO A 170 27.78 8.63 6.94
C PRO A 170 26.73 8.80 5.85
N THR A 171 26.12 9.97 5.76
CA THR A 171 25.03 10.26 4.80
C THR A 171 25.41 9.95 3.35
N GLN A 172 26.68 10.13 2.98
CA GLN A 172 27.16 9.81 1.63
C GLN A 172 27.06 8.32 1.32
N ILE A 173 27.40 7.45 2.30
CA ILE A 173 27.29 5.99 2.19
C ILE A 173 25.83 5.60 2.08
N VAL A 174 24.96 6.13 2.96
CA VAL A 174 23.51 5.86 2.92
C VAL A 174 22.90 6.22 1.57
N LYS A 175 23.28 7.38 1.02
CA LYS A 175 22.85 7.81 -0.32
C LYS A 175 23.41 6.91 -1.43
N ALA A 176 24.64 6.44 -1.31
CA ALA A 176 25.22 5.50 -2.27
C ALA A 176 24.46 4.18 -2.26
N ARG A 177 24.24 3.58 -1.09
CA ARG A 177 23.48 2.34 -0.91
C ARG A 177 22.06 2.44 -1.45
N SER A 178 21.32 3.51 -1.13
CA SER A 178 19.97 3.67 -1.66
C SER A 178 19.91 3.83 -3.18
N ARG A 179 20.93 4.47 -3.80
CA ARG A 179 21.04 4.55 -5.27
C ARG A 179 21.39 3.20 -5.90
N GLU A 180 22.31 2.45 -5.29
CA GLU A 180 22.71 1.11 -5.73
C GLU A 180 21.50 0.16 -5.73
N LEU A 181 20.73 0.14 -4.64
CA LEU A 181 19.52 -0.67 -4.55
C LEU A 181 18.44 -0.20 -5.53
N THR A 182 18.27 1.11 -5.72
CA THR A 182 17.34 1.64 -6.73
C THR A 182 17.75 1.20 -8.13
N ALA A 183 19.05 1.26 -8.47
CA ALA A 183 19.55 0.81 -9.77
C ALA A 183 19.32 -0.69 -10.00
N LEU A 184 19.56 -1.53 -8.98
CA LEU A 184 19.24 -2.96 -9.04
C LEU A 184 17.73 -3.16 -9.24
N PHE A 185 16.90 -2.47 -8.44
CA PHE A 185 15.45 -2.58 -8.52
C PHE A 185 14.90 -2.13 -9.88
N GLU A 186 15.49 -1.12 -10.51
CA GLU A 186 15.12 -0.64 -11.84
C GLU A 186 15.67 -1.50 -12.98
N SER A 187 16.65 -2.39 -12.72
CA SER A 187 17.28 -3.22 -13.75
C SER A 187 16.41 -4.35 -14.28
N TYR A 188 15.33 -4.72 -13.60
CA TYR A 188 14.43 -5.79 -14.01
C TYR A 188 13.00 -5.32 -14.17
N MET A 189 12.26 -5.95 -15.08
CA MET A 189 10.88 -5.60 -15.44
C MET A 189 9.92 -6.72 -14.98
N PRO A 190 9.30 -6.60 -13.79
CA PRO A 190 8.53 -7.68 -13.19
C PRO A 190 7.24 -7.99 -13.96
N HIS A 191 6.73 -7.06 -14.74
CA HIS A 191 5.45 -7.15 -15.40
C HIS A 191 5.54 -7.46 -16.91
N GLU A 192 6.75 -7.59 -17.48
CA GLU A 192 6.96 -7.84 -18.92
C GLU A 192 6.26 -9.10 -19.39
N HIS A 193 6.22 -10.13 -18.55
CA HIS A 193 5.57 -11.41 -18.81
C HIS A 193 4.03 -11.33 -18.99
N LEU A 194 3.43 -10.19 -18.66
CA LEU A 194 1.99 -9.92 -18.80
C LEU A 194 1.63 -9.36 -20.18
N VAL A 195 2.60 -8.83 -20.94
CA VAL A 195 2.33 -8.26 -22.27
C VAL A 195 1.78 -9.33 -23.20
N GLY A 196 0.69 -9.01 -23.88
CA GLY A 196 -0.07 -9.91 -24.76
C GLY A 196 -1.03 -10.85 -24.03
N LYS A 197 -1.10 -10.81 -22.71
CA LYS A 197 -2.06 -11.61 -21.94
C LYS A 197 -3.38 -10.88 -21.74
N THR A 198 -4.42 -11.70 -21.61
CA THR A 198 -5.75 -11.25 -21.20
C THR A 198 -5.92 -11.54 -19.71
N GLU A 199 -6.22 -10.51 -18.95
CA GLU A 199 -6.36 -10.59 -17.50
C GLU A 199 -7.70 -9.98 -17.05
N ARG A 200 -8.28 -10.52 -15.97
CA ARG A 200 -9.37 -9.86 -15.26
C ARG A 200 -8.80 -8.80 -14.33
N VAL A 201 -9.38 -7.61 -14.38
CA VAL A 201 -9.00 -6.48 -13.55
C VAL A 201 -10.20 -5.89 -12.82
N TRP A 202 -9.93 -5.26 -11.67
CA TRP A 202 -10.91 -4.53 -10.86
C TRP A 202 -10.55 -3.06 -10.88
N VAL A 203 -11.49 -2.24 -11.34
CA VAL A 203 -11.27 -0.78 -11.51
C VAL A 203 -11.65 -0.09 -10.22
N SER A 204 -10.67 0.53 -9.55
CA SER A 204 -10.83 1.06 -8.20
C SER A 204 -10.58 2.56 -8.07
N ASP A 205 -9.87 3.20 -9.00
CA ASP A 205 -9.48 4.60 -8.83
C ASP A 205 -9.24 5.31 -10.18
N ILE A 206 -8.99 6.61 -10.10
CA ILE A 206 -8.58 7.46 -11.21
C ILE A 206 -7.09 7.80 -11.03
N ALA A 207 -6.30 7.63 -12.07
CA ALA A 207 -4.87 7.90 -12.04
C ALA A 207 -4.57 9.40 -11.79
N ARG A 208 -3.33 9.69 -11.40
CA ARG A 208 -2.89 11.07 -11.10
C ARG A 208 -3.00 12.04 -12.28
N ASP A 209 -3.08 11.53 -13.50
CA ASP A 209 -3.32 12.34 -14.70
C ASP A 209 -4.76 12.90 -14.77
N GLY A 210 -5.67 12.35 -13.94
CA GLY A 210 -7.07 12.74 -13.88
C GLY A 210 -7.90 12.23 -15.06
N ILE A 211 -7.34 11.34 -15.88
CA ILE A 211 -7.96 10.82 -17.11
C ILE A 211 -7.98 9.29 -17.08
N SER A 212 -6.82 8.66 -16.91
CA SER A 212 -6.69 7.20 -16.91
C SER A 212 -7.37 6.59 -15.69
N LEU A 213 -7.90 5.38 -15.84
CA LEU A 213 -8.43 4.59 -14.73
C LEU A 213 -7.35 3.67 -14.19
N VAL A 214 -7.33 3.49 -12.88
CA VAL A 214 -6.49 2.53 -12.20
C VAL A 214 -7.30 1.28 -11.90
N ALA A 215 -6.79 0.16 -12.35
CA ALA A 215 -7.32 -1.15 -12.03
C ALA A 215 -6.20 -2.06 -11.50
N HIS A 216 -6.57 -3.14 -10.86
CA HIS A 216 -5.62 -4.14 -10.35
C HIS A 216 -5.99 -5.53 -10.86
N THR A 217 -4.99 -6.32 -11.22
CA THR A 217 -5.15 -7.74 -11.51
C THR A 217 -5.33 -8.55 -10.23
N LYS A 218 -5.58 -9.85 -10.33
CA LYS A 218 -5.68 -10.77 -9.16
C LYS A 218 -4.43 -10.74 -8.26
N ASN A 219 -3.26 -10.51 -8.81
CA ASN A 219 -2.00 -10.36 -8.08
C ASN A 219 -1.65 -8.89 -7.76
N TYR A 220 -2.64 -8.02 -7.80
CA TYR A 220 -2.57 -6.61 -7.46
C TYR A 220 -1.63 -5.77 -8.35
N THR A 221 -1.22 -6.29 -9.51
CA THR A 221 -0.47 -5.49 -10.49
C THR A 221 -1.35 -4.35 -10.99
N GLN A 222 -0.83 -3.13 -10.93
CA GLN A 222 -1.53 -1.93 -11.38
C GLN A 222 -1.66 -1.89 -12.91
N ILE A 223 -2.88 -1.73 -13.37
CA ILE A 223 -3.23 -1.59 -14.79
C ILE A 223 -3.82 -0.21 -15.03
N LEU A 224 -3.27 0.50 -15.99
CA LEU A 224 -3.80 1.77 -16.47
C LEU A 224 -4.68 1.50 -17.68
N LEU A 225 -5.95 1.90 -17.56
CA LEU A 225 -6.92 1.80 -18.64
C LEU A 225 -7.19 3.19 -19.23
N PRO A 226 -7.49 3.29 -20.52
CA PRO A 226 -7.99 4.53 -21.09
C PRO A 226 -9.21 5.00 -20.29
N GLY A 227 -9.25 6.28 -19.97
CA GLY A 227 -10.33 6.89 -19.23
C GLY A 227 -10.99 8.00 -20.04
N GLY A 228 -12.08 8.50 -19.51
CA GLY A 228 -12.92 9.58 -20.03
C GLY A 228 -14.21 9.59 -19.22
N GLU A 229 -15.04 10.62 -19.33
CA GLU A 229 -16.23 10.74 -18.48
C GLU A 229 -17.17 9.52 -18.63
N ASP A 230 -17.47 9.11 -19.86
CA ASP A 230 -18.35 7.96 -20.14
C ASP A 230 -17.73 6.63 -19.70
N GLN A 231 -16.44 6.44 -19.91
CA GLN A 231 -15.73 5.21 -19.51
C GLN A 231 -15.55 5.11 -17.99
N SER A 232 -15.28 6.23 -17.32
CA SER A 232 -15.18 6.28 -15.86
C SER A 232 -16.50 5.91 -15.20
N ALA A 233 -17.61 6.43 -15.70
CA ALA A 233 -18.94 6.10 -15.17
C ALA A 233 -19.33 4.63 -15.38
N SER A 234 -18.86 4.03 -16.49
CA SER A 234 -19.20 2.63 -16.81
C SER A 234 -18.30 1.58 -16.17
N LEU A 235 -17.04 1.92 -15.83
CA LEU A 235 -16.03 0.97 -15.37
C LEU A 235 -15.74 1.04 -13.86
N MET A 236 -15.88 2.22 -13.24
CA MET A 236 -15.56 2.40 -11.82
C MET A 236 -16.33 1.44 -10.92
N GLY A 237 -15.61 0.76 -10.03
CA GLY A 237 -16.16 -0.24 -9.12
C GLY A 237 -16.58 -1.56 -9.78
N ARG A 238 -16.21 -1.78 -11.03
CA ARG A 238 -16.50 -3.02 -11.79
C ARG A 238 -15.23 -3.79 -12.11
N SER A 239 -15.40 -5.02 -12.53
CA SER A 239 -14.34 -5.81 -13.13
C SER A 239 -14.48 -5.89 -14.65
N ALA A 240 -13.36 -6.03 -15.34
CA ALA A 240 -13.30 -6.13 -16.78
C ALA A 240 -12.24 -7.15 -17.22
N MET A 241 -12.44 -7.76 -18.38
CA MET A 241 -11.39 -8.47 -19.10
C MET A 241 -10.62 -7.46 -19.94
N VAL A 242 -9.30 -7.47 -19.81
CA VAL A 242 -8.44 -6.52 -20.51
C VAL A 242 -7.28 -7.24 -21.19
N GLU A 243 -6.80 -6.71 -22.30
CA GLU A 243 -5.57 -7.17 -22.95
C GLU A 243 -4.44 -6.18 -22.65
N ILE A 244 -3.38 -6.68 -22.04
CA ILE A 244 -2.20 -5.90 -21.67
C ILE A 244 -1.30 -5.75 -22.90
N TYR A 245 -1.00 -4.52 -23.31
CA TYR A 245 -0.20 -4.25 -24.50
C TYR A 245 1.15 -3.57 -24.20
N GLU A 246 1.33 -3.04 -23.01
CA GLU A 246 2.58 -2.37 -22.59
C GLU A 246 2.82 -2.62 -21.11
N ALA A 247 4.06 -2.93 -20.74
CA ALA A 247 4.49 -3.06 -19.36
C ALA A 247 5.53 -1.99 -19.04
N ALA A 248 5.37 -1.35 -17.89
CA ALA A 248 6.35 -0.46 -17.29
C ALA A 248 6.77 -0.99 -15.91
N ARG A 249 7.70 -0.31 -15.25
CA ARG A 249 8.23 -0.76 -13.94
C ARG A 249 7.14 -0.88 -12.87
N TRP A 250 6.18 0.04 -12.86
CA TRP A 250 5.19 0.18 -11.81
C TRP A 250 3.77 -0.18 -12.22
N SER A 251 3.51 -0.29 -13.51
CA SER A 251 2.17 -0.52 -14.03
C SER A 251 2.22 -1.05 -15.44
N CYS A 252 1.12 -1.67 -15.87
CA CYS A 252 0.91 -2.01 -17.27
C CYS A 252 -0.17 -1.13 -17.86
N LYS A 253 -0.19 -0.99 -19.19
CA LYS A 253 -1.31 -0.40 -19.92
C LYS A 253 -2.09 -1.51 -20.63
N ALA A 254 -3.40 -1.38 -20.62
CA ALA A 254 -4.27 -2.36 -21.22
C ALA A 254 -5.46 -1.71 -21.94
N ARG A 255 -6.08 -2.47 -22.83
CA ARG A 255 -7.36 -2.12 -23.46
C ARG A 255 -8.46 -3.01 -22.92
N VAL A 256 -9.63 -2.44 -22.71
CA VAL A 256 -10.81 -3.19 -22.25
C VAL A 256 -11.33 -4.02 -23.41
N LEU A 257 -11.52 -5.31 -23.17
CA LEU A 257 -12.16 -6.24 -24.10
C LEU A 257 -13.65 -6.40 -23.77
N GLU A 258 -13.95 -6.58 -22.48
CA GLU A 258 -15.29 -6.85 -21.99
C GLU A 258 -15.44 -6.31 -20.57
N VAL A 259 -16.56 -5.67 -20.26
CA VAL A 259 -16.93 -5.28 -18.90
C VAL A 259 -17.77 -6.40 -18.30
N LEU A 260 -17.31 -6.96 -17.19
CA LEU A 260 -18.00 -8.05 -16.54
C LEU A 260 -19.17 -7.48 -15.70
N GLU A 261 -20.37 -8.03 -15.94
CA GLU A 261 -21.53 -7.66 -15.14
C GLU A 261 -21.38 -8.22 -13.72
N VAL A 262 -21.67 -7.41 -12.73
CA VAL A 262 -21.85 -7.85 -11.35
C VAL A 262 -23.31 -8.30 -11.21
N ASP A 263 -23.56 -9.35 -10.43
CA ASP A 263 -24.89 -9.81 -10.12
C ASP A 263 -25.76 -8.61 -9.69
N PRO A 264 -26.87 -8.33 -10.38
CA PRO A 264 -27.73 -7.19 -10.08
C PRO A 264 -28.37 -7.23 -8.69
N THR A 265 -28.31 -8.38 -8.00
CA THR A 265 -28.81 -8.53 -6.62
C THR A 265 -27.84 -7.96 -5.58
N VAL A 266 -26.57 -7.70 -5.93
CA VAL A 266 -25.62 -7.01 -5.08
C VAL A 266 -25.94 -5.51 -5.10
N ALA A 267 -26.41 -4.99 -3.97
CA ALA A 267 -26.75 -3.57 -3.84
C ALA A 267 -25.54 -2.72 -4.20
N ARG A 268 -25.67 -1.92 -5.24
CA ARG A 268 -24.61 -0.96 -5.62
C ARG A 268 -24.76 0.28 -4.76
N VAL A 269 -23.74 0.63 -4.00
CA VAL A 269 -23.61 2.00 -3.50
C VAL A 269 -23.58 2.88 -4.76
N LYS A 270 -24.58 3.77 -4.87
CA LYS A 270 -24.49 4.85 -5.85
C LYS A 270 -23.25 5.66 -5.44
N LEU A 271 -22.10 5.38 -6.08
CA LEU A 271 -21.03 6.35 -6.09
C LEU A 271 -21.69 7.66 -6.48
N ASN A 272 -21.58 8.68 -5.65
CA ASN A 272 -21.90 10.04 -6.05
C ASN A 272 -20.86 10.41 -7.11
N VAL A 273 -21.08 9.89 -8.30
CA VAL A 273 -20.41 10.35 -9.50
C VAL A 273 -20.68 11.84 -9.53
N ILE A 274 -19.64 12.63 -9.57
CA ILE A 274 -19.71 14.07 -9.78
C ILE A 274 -20.67 14.28 -10.96
N SER A 275 -21.91 14.60 -10.67
CA SER A 275 -23.02 14.46 -11.60
C SER A 275 -23.18 15.71 -12.47
N SER A 276 -22.30 16.71 -12.30
CA SER A 276 -22.31 17.90 -13.13
C SER A 276 -20.91 18.43 -13.38
N GLU A 277 -20.72 18.96 -14.57
CA GLU A 277 -19.49 19.66 -14.98
C GLU A 277 -19.15 20.84 -14.05
N GLU A 278 -20.14 21.41 -13.37
CA GLU A 278 -19.99 22.48 -12.38
C GLU A 278 -19.34 21.98 -11.09
N GLU A 279 -19.69 20.78 -10.59
CA GLU A 279 -19.04 20.18 -9.41
C GLU A 279 -17.60 19.78 -9.73
N ALA A 280 -17.33 19.19 -10.90
CA ALA A 280 -15.99 18.87 -11.36
C ALA A 280 -15.13 20.14 -11.49
N LYS A 281 -15.71 21.23 -12.03
CA LYS A 281 -15.05 22.52 -12.13
C LYS A 281 -14.76 23.14 -10.76
N ALA A 282 -15.70 23.08 -9.82
CA ALA A 282 -15.53 23.57 -8.46
C ALA A 282 -14.42 22.80 -7.69
N ILE A 283 -14.30 21.49 -7.89
CA ILE A 283 -13.24 20.67 -7.31
C ILE A 283 -11.89 21.01 -7.96
N ARG A 284 -11.82 21.13 -9.30
CA ARG A 284 -10.61 21.56 -10.00
C ARG A 284 -10.13 22.96 -9.55
N GLU A 285 -11.04 23.90 -9.35
CA GLU A 285 -10.72 25.23 -8.83
C GLU A 285 -10.21 25.20 -7.39
N LYS A 286 -10.80 24.39 -6.51
CA LYS A 286 -10.33 24.21 -5.14
C LYS A 286 -8.92 23.60 -5.09
N LEU A 287 -8.64 22.57 -5.90
CA LEU A 287 -7.33 21.95 -6.03
C LEU A 287 -6.28 22.91 -6.60
N THR A 288 -6.66 23.72 -7.58
CA THR A 288 -5.76 24.72 -8.19
C THR A 288 -5.47 25.87 -7.24
N LYS A 289 -6.45 26.33 -6.46
CA LYS A 289 -6.28 27.34 -5.41
C LYS A 289 -5.37 26.81 -4.29
N GLY A 290 -5.55 25.56 -3.88
CA GLY A 290 -4.68 24.91 -2.89
C GLY A 290 -3.21 24.81 -3.35
N LYS A 291 -2.96 24.46 -4.60
CA LYS A 291 -1.60 24.43 -5.19
C LYS A 291 -0.98 25.84 -5.27
N ARG A 292 -1.74 26.88 -5.64
CA ARG A 292 -1.24 28.28 -5.69
C ARG A 292 -0.88 28.83 -4.31
N VAL A 293 -1.64 28.48 -3.27
CA VAL A 293 -1.32 28.88 -1.88
C VAL A 293 -0.05 28.19 -1.40
N ARG A 294 0.17 26.92 -1.80
CA ARG A 294 1.39 26.17 -1.43
C ARG A 294 2.63 26.71 -2.16
N MET A 295 2.54 27.04 -3.44
CA MET A 295 3.64 27.68 -4.19
C MET A 295 4.00 29.07 -3.65
N LYS A 296 3.02 29.92 -3.35
CA LYS A 296 3.28 31.24 -2.74
C LYS A 296 3.91 31.15 -1.35
N LYS A 297 3.58 30.12 -0.54
CA LYS A 297 4.21 29.92 0.78
C LYS A 297 5.66 29.42 0.68
N THR A 298 6.03 28.65 -0.34
CA THR A 298 7.43 28.26 -0.58
C THR A 298 8.30 29.36 -1.16
N GLU A 299 7.73 30.27 -1.96
CA GLU A 299 8.44 31.44 -2.49
C GLU A 299 8.60 32.58 -1.44
N ALA A 300 7.68 32.67 -0.46
CA ALA A 300 7.74 33.69 0.59
C ALA A 300 8.67 33.34 1.78
N ASN A 301 9.12 32.09 1.92
CA ASN A 301 10.02 31.66 2.98
C ASN A 301 11.50 31.59 2.60
N GLY A 302 11.91 32.33 1.58
CA GLY A 302 13.29 32.66 1.33
C GLY A 302 13.76 33.69 2.38
N CYS A 303 13.99 33.25 3.62
CA CYS A 303 14.54 34.08 4.67
C CYS A 303 16.04 34.31 4.40
N SER A 304 16.40 35.49 4.00
CA SER A 304 17.78 35.94 3.74
C SER A 304 18.58 36.35 4.99
N THR A 305 18.13 35.98 6.20
CA THR A 305 18.76 36.47 7.46
C THR A 305 18.70 35.45 8.60
N CYS A 306 19.09 34.21 8.43
CA CYS A 306 19.30 33.31 9.59
C CYS A 306 20.56 32.48 9.39
N GLY A 307 21.68 33.02 9.76
CA GLY A 307 22.89 32.27 10.08
C GLY A 307 22.81 31.80 11.53
N SER A 308 22.12 30.70 11.83
CA SER A 308 22.29 29.92 13.07
C SER A 308 21.55 28.60 12.97
N ASP A 309 22.28 27.53 13.25
CA ASP A 309 21.82 26.11 13.25
C ASP A 309 20.88 25.82 14.43
N THR A 310 19.61 26.17 14.31
CA THR A 310 18.57 25.66 15.24
C THR A 310 17.34 25.23 14.47
N PRO A 311 16.84 24.00 14.68
CA PRO A 311 15.66 23.52 13.98
C PRO A 311 14.41 24.21 14.51
N CYS A 312 13.69 24.86 13.64
CA CYS A 312 12.39 25.46 13.94
C CYS A 312 11.37 24.34 14.25
N SER A 313 10.99 24.23 15.51
CA SER A 313 9.92 23.34 15.97
C SER A 313 8.58 23.94 15.58
N SER A 314 7.88 23.37 14.61
CA SER A 314 6.51 23.78 14.34
C SER A 314 5.53 22.63 14.60
N ALA A 315 4.81 22.77 15.69
CA ALA A 315 3.60 21.99 15.99
C ALA A 315 2.50 22.16 14.90
N GLU A 316 2.64 23.14 14.03
CA GLU A 316 1.73 23.42 12.91
C GLU A 316 1.88 22.43 11.74
N THR A 317 3.05 21.81 11.55
CA THR A 317 3.24 20.85 10.45
C THR A 317 2.51 19.53 10.70
N THR A 318 2.40 19.12 11.95
CA THR A 318 1.67 17.89 12.34
C THR A 318 0.16 18.06 12.20
N ALA A 319 -0.36 19.26 12.46
CA ALA A 319 -1.78 19.58 12.28
C ALA A 319 -2.21 19.66 10.80
N LEU A 320 -1.28 20.03 9.89
CA LEU A 320 -1.55 20.05 8.46
C LEU A 320 -1.57 18.62 7.85
N TYR A 321 -0.70 17.74 8.32
CA TYR A 321 -0.70 16.33 7.88
C TYR A 321 -1.96 15.59 8.36
N ALA A 322 -2.40 15.82 9.57
CA ALA A 322 -3.64 15.25 10.10
C ALA A 322 -4.90 15.77 9.35
N ARG A 323 -4.91 17.00 8.87
CA ARG A 323 -5.99 17.54 8.05
C ARG A 323 -6.01 17.02 6.61
N TYR A 324 -4.84 16.68 6.05
CA TYR A 324 -4.78 16.12 4.70
C TYR A 324 -5.25 14.66 4.64
N PHE A 325 -4.94 13.86 5.66
CA PHE A 325 -5.44 12.48 5.75
C PHE A 325 -6.96 12.42 5.98
N THR A 326 -7.51 13.41 6.72
CA THR A 326 -8.98 13.48 6.94
C THR A 326 -9.75 13.98 5.73
N ILE A 327 -9.14 14.75 4.83
CA ILE A 327 -9.81 15.26 3.61
C ILE A 327 -9.79 14.20 2.49
N GLU A 328 -8.74 13.40 2.35
CA GLU A 328 -8.77 12.26 1.41
C GLU A 328 -9.71 11.15 1.89
N ALA A 329 -9.77 10.87 3.19
CA ALA A 329 -10.75 9.94 3.75
C ALA A 329 -12.20 10.46 3.65
N ALA A 330 -12.42 11.78 3.71
CA ALA A 330 -13.76 12.36 3.58
C ALA A 330 -14.23 12.50 2.12
N LEU A 331 -13.31 12.52 1.15
CA LEU A 331 -13.65 12.51 -0.29
C LEU A 331 -13.96 11.10 -0.81
N VAL A 332 -13.47 10.06 -0.14
CA VAL A 332 -13.82 8.65 -0.41
C VAL A 332 -15.03 8.19 0.42
N ALA A 333 -15.33 8.86 1.55
CA ALA A 333 -16.45 8.53 2.44
C ALA A 333 -17.48 9.66 2.49
N GLY A 334 -18.08 9.99 1.37
CA GLY A 334 -19.14 11.01 1.27
C GLY A 334 -20.44 10.73 2.03
N VAL A 335 -20.48 9.81 3.01
CA VAL A 335 -21.73 9.43 3.72
C VAL A 335 -21.58 9.23 5.23
N CYS A 336 -20.43 9.36 5.87
CA CYS A 336 -20.31 9.07 7.32
C CYS A 336 -19.78 10.23 8.18
N VAL A 337 -20.30 11.46 8.03
CA VAL A 337 -19.95 12.57 8.93
C VAL A 337 -20.83 12.62 10.21
N GLY A 338 -21.86 11.79 10.32
CA GLY A 338 -22.80 11.81 11.46
C GLY A 338 -22.46 10.90 12.65
N ALA A 339 -21.68 9.84 12.47
CA ALA A 339 -21.51 8.80 13.50
C ALA A 339 -20.13 8.73 14.17
N VAL A 340 -19.08 9.28 13.56
CA VAL A 340 -17.70 9.17 14.07
C VAL A 340 -17.35 10.27 15.07
N GLY A 341 -18.10 11.36 15.11
CA GLY A 341 -17.88 12.47 16.06
C GLY A 341 -18.15 12.13 17.52
N LEU A 342 -18.95 11.10 17.81
CA LEU A 342 -19.29 10.73 19.20
C LEU A 342 -18.37 9.65 19.80
N ALA A 343 -17.71 8.82 18.98
CA ALA A 343 -16.83 7.76 19.48
C ALA A 343 -15.44 8.25 19.90
N TYR A 344 -14.97 9.37 19.36
CA TYR A 344 -13.64 9.94 19.71
C TYR A 344 -13.64 10.75 21.01
N ALA A 345 -14.79 11.21 21.48
CA ALA A 345 -14.91 11.99 22.71
C ALA A 345 -14.92 11.14 23.99
N THR A 346 -15.12 9.84 23.90
CA THR A 346 -15.23 8.94 25.06
C THR A 346 -13.96 8.13 25.36
N LEU A 347 -13.01 8.05 24.44
CA LEU A 347 -11.75 7.29 24.63
C LEU A 347 -10.55 8.12 25.11
N SER A 348 -10.66 9.45 25.18
CA SER A 348 -9.56 10.32 25.67
C SER A 348 -9.58 10.57 27.19
N ARG A 349 -10.40 9.87 27.97
CA ARG A 349 -10.52 10.08 29.44
C ARG A 349 -10.30 8.83 30.28
N SER A 350 -9.35 8.02 29.96
CA SER A 350 -8.84 7.00 30.92
C SER A 350 -7.45 6.60 30.48
N ARG A 351 -6.49 7.32 30.94
CA ARG A 351 -5.39 7.20 31.84
C ARG A 351 -4.39 6.14 31.86
N TYR A 352 -3.44 6.69 32.35
CA TYR A 352 -2.14 6.45 32.97
C TYR A 352 -1.11 5.86 32.08
#